data_efc9866f8dcffb8e27d22fdf52d9dd93
#
_entry.id   efc9866f8dcffb8e27d22fdf52d9dd93
#
_cell.length_a   1.000
_cell.length_b   1.000
_cell.length_c   1.000
_cell.angle_alpha   90.00
_cell.angle_beta   90.00
_cell.angle_gamma   90.00
#
_symmetry.space_group_name_H-M   'P 1'
#
loop_
_entity.id
_entity.type
_entity.pdbx_description
1 polymer ?
#
loop_
_entity_poly.entity_id
_entity_poly.type
_entity_poly.pdbx_seq_one_letter_code
_entity_poly.pdbx_strand_id
1 'polypeptide(L)'
;YDQVLEIDMSTLEPMVAKPHSPDAVVPARELEGMAINQVVIGSCTNSSFADMMRAAKILKGRKVAEHVSLVIAPGSSSILAMLSENGALADMIQAGARILECGCGPCIGMGQAPLSKGVSLRTINRNFKGRSGTNDAGVYLVSPEVAALSAVKGCFSSMFEDDMYLEEVPSTPFIKNANFFINDYDPYTEVYMGPNIKPVQRGEKLAKNIQGKMVLKVGDNISTDHIVPSDSKLLPYRSN
;
A
#
# COMPACT_ATOMS: atom_id res chain seq x y z
N TYR A 1 19.14 6.05 -29.57
CA TYR A 1 18.05 5.35 -28.86
C TYR A 1 17.55 4.22 -29.74
N ASP A 2 17.33 3.05 -29.17
CA ASP A 2 16.83 1.89 -29.92
C ASP A 2 15.29 1.97 -30.12
N GLN A 3 14.60 2.73 -29.23
CA GLN A 3 13.17 2.95 -29.31
C GLN A 3 12.78 4.30 -28.68
N VAL A 4 11.78 4.97 -29.25
CA VAL A 4 11.15 6.17 -28.69
C VAL A 4 9.67 5.87 -28.46
N LEU A 5 9.18 6.17 -27.25
CA LEU A 5 7.78 6.08 -26.87
C LEU A 5 7.26 7.48 -26.57
N GLU A 6 6.22 7.91 -27.28
CA GLU A 6 5.52 9.17 -27.04
C GLU A 6 4.18 8.88 -26.34
N ILE A 7 3.93 9.58 -25.23
CA ILE A 7 2.68 9.47 -24.46
C ILE A 7 2.05 10.85 -24.37
N ASP A 8 0.86 11.00 -24.94
CA ASP A 8 0.06 12.22 -24.79
C ASP A 8 -0.61 12.22 -23.42
N MET A 9 -0.08 13.03 -22.51
CA MET A 9 -0.58 13.16 -21.15
C MET A 9 -2.01 13.70 -21.06
N SER A 10 -2.49 14.41 -22.09
CA SER A 10 -3.85 14.96 -22.13
C SER A 10 -4.93 13.89 -22.33
N THR A 11 -4.55 12.71 -22.82
CA THR A 11 -5.45 11.59 -23.05
C THR A 11 -5.52 10.60 -21.90
N LEU A 12 -4.71 10.80 -20.86
CA LEU A 12 -4.69 9.90 -19.71
C LEU A 12 -5.96 10.02 -18.88
N GLU A 13 -6.49 8.88 -18.50
CA GLU A 13 -7.62 8.75 -17.57
C GLU A 13 -7.25 7.84 -16.40
N PRO A 14 -7.96 7.92 -15.26
CA PRO A 14 -7.76 7.00 -14.16
C PRO A 14 -7.91 5.54 -14.59
N MET A 15 -6.93 4.71 -14.21
CA MET A 15 -6.89 3.29 -14.52
C MET A 15 -6.99 2.47 -13.24
N VAL A 16 -7.47 1.24 -13.36
CA VAL A 16 -7.66 0.29 -12.25
C VAL A 16 -7.14 -1.07 -12.63
N ALA A 17 -6.36 -1.69 -11.76
CA ALA A 17 -6.02 -3.11 -11.92
C ALA A 17 -7.06 -3.99 -11.22
N LYS A 18 -7.74 -4.82 -12.01
CA LYS A 18 -8.73 -5.78 -11.52
C LYS A 18 -8.06 -6.98 -10.81
N PRO A 19 -8.80 -7.68 -9.91
CA PRO A 19 -8.32 -8.96 -9.37
C PRO A 19 -8.06 -9.99 -10.51
N HIS A 20 -7.04 -10.80 -10.45
CA HIS A 20 -6.02 -11.01 -9.42
C HIS A 20 -4.64 -10.77 -10.04
N SER A 21 -4.47 -9.70 -10.78
CA SER A 21 -3.21 -9.33 -11.43
C SER A 21 -3.07 -7.83 -11.54
N PRO A 22 -1.88 -7.26 -11.24
CA PRO A 22 -1.60 -5.85 -11.50
C PRO A 22 -1.68 -5.48 -12.99
N ASP A 23 -1.54 -6.46 -13.89
CA ASP A 23 -1.59 -6.26 -15.35
C ASP A 23 -3.03 -6.26 -15.91
N ALA A 24 -4.01 -6.66 -15.09
CA ALA A 24 -5.43 -6.67 -15.50
C ALA A 24 -6.04 -5.26 -15.46
N VAL A 25 -5.44 -4.33 -16.21
CA VAL A 25 -5.76 -2.90 -16.18
C VAL A 25 -6.93 -2.57 -17.09
N VAL A 26 -7.87 -1.78 -16.57
CA VAL A 26 -9.02 -1.22 -17.30
C VAL A 26 -9.22 0.25 -16.96
N PRO A 27 -9.87 1.06 -17.83
CA PRO A 27 -10.32 2.39 -17.46
C PRO A 27 -11.25 2.38 -16.24
N ALA A 28 -11.03 3.30 -15.32
CA ALA A 28 -11.82 3.37 -14.07
C ALA A 28 -13.33 3.53 -14.32
N ARG A 29 -13.70 4.26 -15.36
CA ARG A 29 -15.11 4.46 -15.76
C ARG A 29 -15.88 3.16 -16.02
N GLU A 30 -15.20 2.07 -16.39
CA GLU A 30 -15.85 0.78 -16.64
C GLU A 30 -16.40 0.13 -15.36
N LEU A 31 -15.90 0.56 -14.19
CA LEU A 31 -16.27 0.03 -12.89
C LEU A 31 -17.20 0.96 -12.10
N GLU A 32 -17.60 2.07 -12.68
CA GLU A 32 -18.44 3.07 -12.01
C GLU A 32 -19.71 2.44 -11.44
N GLY A 33 -20.02 2.72 -10.17
CA GLY A 33 -21.19 2.18 -9.48
C GLY A 33 -21.02 0.75 -8.93
N MET A 34 -19.87 0.10 -9.13
CA MET A 34 -19.61 -1.24 -8.56
C MET A 34 -19.66 -1.19 -7.03
N ALA A 35 -20.42 -2.07 -6.39
CA ALA A 35 -20.51 -2.16 -4.94
C ALA A 35 -19.13 -2.51 -4.31
N ILE A 36 -18.77 -1.82 -3.23
CA ILE A 36 -17.53 -2.03 -2.49
C ILE A 36 -17.80 -2.26 -1.01
N ASN A 37 -16.87 -2.91 -0.32
CA ASN A 37 -16.99 -3.18 1.12
C ASN A 37 -15.86 -2.54 1.93
N GLN A 38 -14.71 -2.32 1.31
CA GLN A 38 -13.52 -1.90 1.99
C GLN A 38 -12.63 -1.02 1.11
N VAL A 39 -12.01 -0.03 1.74
CA VAL A 39 -11.00 0.82 1.11
C VAL A 39 -9.77 0.89 2.02
N VAL A 40 -8.59 0.72 1.44
CA VAL A 40 -7.30 0.85 2.13
C VAL A 40 -6.43 1.84 1.36
N ILE A 41 -6.16 2.98 1.97
CA ILE A 41 -5.30 4.04 1.39
C ILE A 41 -3.96 4.03 2.12
N GLY A 42 -2.87 4.02 1.35
CA GLY A 42 -1.52 4.14 1.89
C GLY A 42 -0.60 3.01 1.50
N SER A 43 0.21 2.55 2.43
CA SER A 43 1.36 1.66 2.26
C SER A 43 2.62 2.37 1.72
N CYS A 44 3.67 1.62 1.39
CA CYS A 44 4.92 2.20 0.87
C CYS A 44 4.81 2.81 -0.53
N THR A 45 3.74 2.53 -1.28
CA THR A 45 3.60 2.93 -2.69
C THR A 45 2.88 4.26 -2.84
N ASN A 46 1.69 4.39 -2.26
CA ASN A 46 0.79 5.55 -2.43
C ASN A 46 0.43 6.15 -1.08
N SER A 47 1.44 6.65 -0.38
CA SER A 47 1.29 7.31 0.92
C SER A 47 2.31 8.40 1.16
N SER A 48 2.80 9.01 0.07
CA SER A 48 3.55 10.25 0.17
C SER A 48 2.68 11.32 0.83
N PHE A 49 3.30 12.38 1.34
CA PHE A 49 2.54 13.50 1.90
C PHE A 49 1.52 14.05 0.88
N ALA A 50 1.91 14.14 -0.40
CA ALA A 50 1.02 14.58 -1.47
C ALA A 50 -0.19 13.65 -1.66
N ASP A 51 0.02 12.34 -1.68
CA ASP A 51 -1.07 11.37 -1.81
C ASP A 51 -2.04 11.46 -0.65
N MET A 52 -1.51 11.56 0.56
CA MET A 52 -2.33 11.70 1.76
C MET A 52 -3.13 13.02 1.77
N MET A 53 -2.54 14.11 1.33
CA MET A 53 -3.23 15.42 1.25
C MET A 53 -4.36 15.39 0.22
N ARG A 54 -4.17 14.72 -0.93
CA ARG A 54 -5.24 14.56 -1.93
C ARG A 54 -6.41 13.73 -1.37
N ALA A 55 -6.11 12.62 -0.71
CA ALA A 55 -7.14 11.82 -0.04
C ALA A 55 -7.85 12.61 1.06
N ALA A 56 -7.12 13.38 1.88
CA ALA A 56 -7.69 14.23 2.93
C ALA A 56 -8.61 15.31 2.35
N LYS A 57 -8.23 15.94 1.24
CA LYS A 57 -9.06 16.95 0.57
C LYS A 57 -10.42 16.37 0.16
N ILE A 58 -10.43 15.16 -0.39
CA ILE A 58 -11.68 14.49 -0.79
C ILE A 58 -12.51 14.11 0.43
N LEU A 59 -11.89 13.69 1.53
CA LEU A 59 -12.58 13.27 2.75
C LEU A 59 -13.08 14.44 3.59
N LYS A 60 -12.47 15.62 3.47
CA LYS A 60 -12.76 16.80 4.28
C LYS A 60 -14.24 17.19 4.21
N GLY A 61 -14.89 17.28 5.38
CA GLY A 61 -16.30 17.64 5.50
C GLY A 61 -17.28 16.60 4.97
N ARG A 62 -16.81 15.42 4.54
CA ARG A 62 -17.63 14.32 4.04
C ARG A 62 -17.60 13.13 5.01
N LYS A 63 -18.52 12.18 4.82
CA LYS A 63 -18.55 10.93 5.60
C LYS A 63 -18.37 9.74 4.67
N VAL A 64 -17.60 8.77 5.12
CA VAL A 64 -17.52 7.45 4.52
C VAL A 64 -18.89 6.76 4.61
N ALA A 65 -19.29 6.07 3.56
CA ALA A 65 -20.54 5.32 3.54
C ALA A 65 -20.56 4.25 4.64
N GLU A 66 -21.67 4.07 5.32
CA GLU A 66 -21.80 3.24 6.53
C GLU A 66 -21.38 1.78 6.33
N HIS A 67 -21.56 1.25 5.12
CA HIS A 67 -21.21 -0.13 4.79
C HIS A 67 -19.75 -0.30 4.31
N VAL A 68 -18.98 0.78 4.21
CA VAL A 68 -17.59 0.77 3.74
C VAL A 68 -16.63 0.94 4.91
N SER A 69 -15.69 0.01 5.04
CA SER A 69 -14.59 0.14 6.00
C SER A 69 -13.44 0.90 5.34
N LEU A 70 -13.20 2.15 5.74
CA LEU A 70 -12.05 2.94 5.30
C LEU A 70 -10.90 2.84 6.29
N VAL A 71 -9.71 2.55 5.77
CA VAL A 71 -8.46 2.49 6.54
C VAL A 71 -7.38 3.30 5.85
N ILE A 72 -6.60 4.03 6.63
CA ILE A 72 -5.45 4.82 6.16
C ILE A 72 -4.19 4.37 6.87
N ALA A 73 -3.16 4.03 6.08
CA ALA A 73 -1.84 3.63 6.55
C ALA A 73 -0.78 4.61 6.00
N PRO A 74 -0.39 5.65 6.75
CA PRO A 74 0.61 6.61 6.31
C PRO A 74 1.97 5.95 6.07
N GLY A 75 2.75 6.48 5.13
CA GLY A 75 4.00 5.87 4.69
C GLY A 75 5.14 5.94 5.72
N SER A 76 5.07 6.91 6.65
CA SER A 76 6.06 7.06 7.72
C SER A 76 5.50 7.88 8.88
N SER A 77 6.17 7.77 10.03
CA SER A 77 5.86 8.60 11.20
C SER A 77 6.02 10.10 10.93
N SER A 78 6.95 10.48 10.06
CA SER A 78 7.12 11.88 9.65
C SER A 78 5.91 12.39 8.87
N ILE A 79 5.40 11.60 7.91
CA ILE A 79 4.18 11.94 7.17
C ILE A 79 2.99 12.03 8.13
N LEU A 80 2.85 11.08 9.05
CA LEU A 80 1.78 11.11 10.05
C LEU A 80 1.83 12.37 10.91
N ALA A 81 3.02 12.79 11.34
CA ALA A 81 3.22 14.04 12.09
C ALA A 81 2.81 15.27 11.27
N MET A 82 3.24 15.36 9.99
CA MET A 82 2.87 16.46 9.09
C MET A 82 1.35 16.55 8.88
N LEU A 83 0.67 15.40 8.71
CA LEU A 83 -0.79 15.35 8.60
C LEU A 83 -1.49 15.76 9.89
N SER A 84 -0.88 15.46 11.04
CA SER A 84 -1.39 15.88 12.35
C SER A 84 -1.28 17.40 12.53
N GLU A 85 -0.13 17.98 12.17
CA GLU A 85 0.13 19.41 12.33
C GLU A 85 -0.75 20.30 11.45
N ASN A 86 -1.07 19.87 10.24
CA ASN A 86 -1.89 20.65 9.30
C ASN A 86 -3.39 20.37 9.38
N GLY A 87 -3.81 19.45 10.27
CA GLY A 87 -5.21 19.11 10.49
C GLY A 87 -5.80 18.06 9.52
N ALA A 88 -5.06 17.65 8.49
CA ALA A 88 -5.54 16.65 7.53
C ALA A 88 -5.87 15.30 8.18
N LEU A 89 -5.09 14.91 9.20
CA LEU A 89 -5.37 13.70 9.98
C LEU A 89 -6.73 13.78 10.68
N ALA A 90 -7.07 14.94 11.24
CA ALA A 90 -8.37 15.16 11.89
C ALA A 90 -9.51 15.07 10.87
N ASP A 91 -9.36 15.67 9.68
CA ASP A 91 -10.35 15.58 8.60
C ASP A 91 -10.60 14.11 8.19
N MET A 92 -9.55 13.30 8.04
CA MET A 92 -9.65 11.87 7.73
C MET A 92 -10.40 11.09 8.81
N ILE A 93 -10.08 11.33 10.09
CA ILE A 93 -10.73 10.66 11.23
C ILE A 93 -12.22 11.06 11.32
N GLN A 94 -12.52 12.34 11.13
CA GLN A 94 -13.90 12.84 11.15
C GLN A 94 -14.74 12.27 10.00
N ALA A 95 -14.12 11.98 8.86
CA ALA A 95 -14.78 11.29 7.75
C ALA A 95 -15.13 9.83 8.08
N GLY A 96 -14.54 9.24 9.12
CA GLY A 96 -14.76 7.85 9.53
C GLY A 96 -13.61 6.91 9.19
N ALA A 97 -12.42 7.42 8.84
CA ALA A 97 -11.26 6.59 8.58
C ALA A 97 -10.64 6.06 9.87
N ARG A 98 -10.24 4.79 9.86
CA ARG A 98 -9.36 4.20 10.86
C ARG A 98 -7.91 4.40 10.45
N ILE A 99 -7.11 5.00 11.32
CA ILE A 99 -5.69 5.21 11.08
C ILE A 99 -4.92 3.99 11.59
N LEU A 100 -4.07 3.44 10.76
CA LEU A 100 -3.18 2.33 11.08
C LEU A 100 -1.74 2.79 11.29
N GLU A 101 -0.94 1.88 11.82
CA GLU A 101 0.49 2.04 11.93
C GLU A 101 1.17 2.21 10.57
N CYS A 102 2.28 2.94 10.56
CA CYS A 102 3.09 3.14 9.37
C CYS A 102 3.86 1.86 9.04
N GLY A 103 3.26 0.96 8.27
CA GLY A 103 3.87 -0.33 7.99
C GLY A 103 3.17 -1.13 6.90
N CYS A 104 3.68 -2.34 6.65
CA CYS A 104 3.22 -3.23 5.57
C CYS A 104 2.06 -4.15 5.97
N GLY A 105 1.59 -4.12 7.22
CA GLY A 105 0.55 -5.00 7.72
C GLY A 105 -0.72 -5.06 6.86
N PRO A 106 -1.32 -3.92 6.50
CA PRO A 106 -2.54 -3.89 5.70
C PRO A 106 -2.38 -4.52 4.31
N CYS A 107 -1.19 -4.43 3.71
CA CYS A 107 -0.93 -4.99 2.38
C CYS A 107 -1.14 -6.50 2.32
N ILE A 108 -0.87 -7.20 3.41
CA ILE A 108 -1.01 -8.65 3.54
C ILE A 108 -2.24 -9.05 4.36
N GLY A 109 -3.09 -8.09 4.69
CA GLY A 109 -4.34 -8.30 5.41
C GLY A 109 -4.23 -8.32 6.93
N MET A 110 -3.06 -8.02 7.52
CA MET A 110 -2.94 -7.89 8.98
C MET A 110 -3.79 -6.74 9.49
N GLY A 111 -4.77 -7.08 10.33
CA GLY A 111 -5.72 -6.12 10.88
C GLY A 111 -6.72 -5.53 9.89
N GLN A 112 -6.65 -5.89 8.58
CA GLN A 112 -7.49 -5.35 7.52
C GLN A 112 -7.63 -6.32 6.33
N ALA A 113 -7.89 -7.58 6.59
CA ALA A 113 -8.26 -8.54 5.54
C ALA A 113 -9.63 -8.18 4.94
N PRO A 114 -9.83 -8.32 3.61
CA PRO A 114 -11.14 -8.12 3.01
C PRO A 114 -12.13 -9.20 3.45
N LEU A 115 -13.42 -8.90 3.38
CA LEU A 115 -14.49 -9.88 3.58
C LEU A 115 -14.39 -11.00 2.53
N SER A 116 -14.83 -12.21 2.90
CA SER A 116 -15.04 -13.29 1.93
C SER A 116 -16.01 -12.84 0.84
N LYS A 117 -15.64 -13.04 -0.43
CA LYS A 117 -16.34 -12.54 -1.62
C LYS A 117 -16.52 -11.02 -1.67
N GLY A 118 -15.89 -10.27 -0.76
CA GLY A 118 -15.96 -8.82 -0.72
C GLY A 118 -15.09 -8.13 -1.75
N VAL A 119 -15.39 -6.87 -2.04
CA VAL A 119 -14.63 -5.98 -2.92
C VAL A 119 -13.84 -5.00 -2.08
N SER A 120 -12.51 -4.99 -2.24
CA SER A 120 -11.61 -4.10 -1.55
C SER A 120 -10.83 -3.25 -2.55
N LEU A 121 -10.93 -1.93 -2.45
CA LEU A 121 -10.11 -0.99 -3.21
C LEU A 121 -8.85 -0.68 -2.40
N ARG A 122 -7.69 -0.79 -3.02
CA ARG A 122 -6.41 -0.60 -2.33
C ARG A 122 -5.44 0.21 -3.17
N THR A 123 -4.69 1.07 -2.52
CA THR A 123 -3.64 1.85 -3.17
C THR A 123 -2.26 1.17 -3.08
N ILE A 124 -2.23 -0.12 -2.84
CA ILE A 124 -1.04 -0.96 -2.82
C ILE A 124 -0.63 -1.38 -4.24
N ASN A 125 0.49 -2.10 -4.37
CA ASN A 125 1.07 -2.47 -5.67
C ASN A 125 0.87 -3.93 -6.09
N ARG A 126 0.14 -4.75 -5.32
CA ARG A 126 -0.09 -6.17 -5.60
C ARG A 126 -1.48 -6.60 -5.19
N ASN A 127 -2.17 -7.35 -6.05
CA ASN A 127 -3.52 -7.84 -5.81
C ASN A 127 -3.69 -9.32 -6.19
N PHE A 128 -2.61 -10.09 -6.15
CA PHE A 128 -2.67 -11.53 -6.39
C PHE A 128 -3.68 -12.21 -5.45
N LYS A 129 -4.23 -13.32 -5.89
CA LYS A 129 -5.20 -14.08 -5.12
C LYS A 129 -4.66 -14.41 -3.71
N GLY A 130 -5.40 -14.05 -2.67
CA GLY A 130 -5.01 -14.28 -1.29
C GLY A 130 -3.94 -13.30 -0.73
N ARG A 131 -3.39 -12.41 -1.56
CA ARG A 131 -2.35 -11.45 -1.13
C ARG A 131 -2.72 -10.67 0.11
N SER A 132 -3.98 -10.26 0.23
CA SER A 132 -4.48 -9.47 1.35
C SER A 132 -5.23 -10.30 2.40
N GLY A 133 -4.99 -11.60 2.47
CA GLY A 133 -5.47 -12.52 3.51
C GLY A 133 -6.67 -13.37 3.10
N THR A 134 -7.59 -12.88 2.28
CA THR A 134 -8.81 -13.59 1.89
C THR A 134 -8.73 -14.02 0.42
N ASN A 135 -8.81 -15.34 0.18
CA ASN A 135 -8.57 -15.92 -1.15
C ASN A 135 -9.66 -15.63 -2.18
N ASP A 136 -10.90 -15.47 -1.74
CA ASP A 136 -12.08 -15.27 -2.58
C ASP A 136 -12.54 -13.81 -2.65
N ALA A 137 -11.78 -12.90 -2.06
CA ALA A 137 -12.04 -11.47 -2.16
C ALA A 137 -11.46 -10.86 -3.44
N GLY A 138 -12.17 -9.90 -4.02
CA GLY A 138 -11.71 -9.08 -5.13
C GLY A 138 -10.92 -7.88 -4.63
N VAL A 139 -9.59 -7.87 -4.85
CA VAL A 139 -8.73 -6.72 -4.55
C VAL A 139 -8.42 -5.96 -5.83
N TYR A 140 -8.83 -4.70 -5.87
CA TYR A 140 -8.60 -3.76 -6.97
C TYR A 140 -7.52 -2.76 -6.59
N LEU A 141 -6.59 -2.48 -7.51
CA LEU A 141 -5.58 -1.45 -7.30
C LEU A 141 -6.06 -0.15 -7.93
N VAL A 142 -6.08 0.90 -7.13
CA VAL A 142 -6.61 2.22 -7.49
C VAL A 142 -5.70 3.33 -6.97
N SER A 143 -5.88 4.55 -7.48
CA SER A 143 -5.22 5.74 -6.93
C SER A 143 -5.82 6.14 -5.56
N PRO A 144 -5.08 6.91 -4.73
CA PRO A 144 -5.60 7.45 -3.47
C PRO A 144 -6.88 8.25 -3.64
N GLU A 145 -6.99 9.02 -4.73
CA GLU A 145 -8.15 9.86 -5.03
C GLU A 145 -9.39 8.99 -5.32
N VAL A 146 -9.25 8.00 -6.23
CA VAL A 146 -10.34 7.07 -6.56
C VAL A 146 -10.77 6.29 -5.32
N ALA A 147 -9.82 5.86 -4.49
CA ALA A 147 -10.09 5.17 -3.24
C ALA A 147 -10.90 6.03 -2.26
N ALA A 148 -10.47 7.27 -2.02
CA ALA A 148 -11.14 8.18 -1.10
C ALA A 148 -12.55 8.55 -1.59
N LEU A 149 -12.70 8.86 -2.88
CA LEU A 149 -14.00 9.16 -3.49
C LEU A 149 -14.96 7.98 -3.37
N SER A 150 -14.50 6.78 -3.72
CA SER A 150 -15.30 5.57 -3.62
C SER A 150 -15.75 5.27 -2.19
N ALA A 151 -14.90 5.53 -1.19
CA ALA A 151 -15.26 5.38 0.21
C ALA A 151 -16.43 6.30 0.61
N VAL A 152 -16.43 7.53 0.14
CA VAL A 152 -17.51 8.52 0.40
C VAL A 152 -18.80 8.13 -0.34
N LYS A 153 -18.69 7.77 -1.62
CA LYS A 153 -19.87 7.41 -2.45
C LYS A 153 -20.46 6.04 -2.07
N GLY A 154 -19.71 5.15 -1.40
CA GLY A 154 -20.15 3.79 -1.04
C GLY A 154 -20.12 2.79 -2.17
N CYS A 155 -19.67 3.19 -3.34
CA CYS A 155 -19.45 2.37 -4.52
C CYS A 155 -18.20 2.84 -5.24
N PHE A 156 -17.71 2.04 -6.17
CA PHE A 156 -16.60 2.49 -7.02
C PHE A 156 -17.00 3.76 -7.76
N SER A 157 -16.16 4.79 -7.66
CA SER A 157 -16.37 6.04 -8.40
C SER A 157 -15.04 6.69 -8.76
N SER A 158 -14.97 7.18 -9.98
CA SER A 158 -13.87 7.97 -10.54
C SER A 158 -14.31 9.33 -11.07
N MET A 159 -15.57 9.70 -10.82
CA MET A 159 -16.14 10.99 -11.22
C MET A 159 -15.93 12.03 -10.13
N PHE A 160 -14.89 12.84 -10.27
CA PHE A 160 -14.53 13.89 -9.33
C PHE A 160 -15.34 15.18 -9.60
N GLU A 161 -15.75 15.83 -8.53
CA GLU A 161 -16.31 17.17 -8.53
C GLU A 161 -15.16 18.20 -8.43
N ASP A 162 -15.33 19.41 -8.96
CA ASP A 162 -14.26 20.42 -9.02
C ASP A 162 -13.66 20.75 -7.64
N ASP A 163 -14.48 20.74 -6.59
CA ASP A 163 -14.04 21.03 -5.22
C ASP A 163 -13.18 19.92 -4.59
N MET A 164 -13.12 18.74 -5.21
CA MET A 164 -12.33 17.59 -4.75
C MET A 164 -10.88 17.64 -5.24
N TYR A 165 -10.58 18.44 -6.26
CA TYR A 165 -9.21 18.57 -6.73
C TYR A 165 -8.36 19.37 -5.76
N LEU A 166 -7.14 18.90 -5.56
CA LEU A 166 -6.08 19.63 -4.86
C LEU A 166 -5.11 20.15 -5.92
N GLU A 167 -5.23 21.44 -6.23
CA GLU A 167 -4.40 22.09 -7.26
C GLU A 167 -2.93 22.07 -6.86
N GLU A 168 -2.65 22.40 -5.58
CA GLU A 168 -1.31 22.40 -5.03
C GLU A 168 -1.27 21.67 -3.67
N VAL A 169 -0.26 20.84 -3.49
CA VAL A 169 0.03 20.27 -2.18
C VAL A 169 0.72 21.33 -1.34
N PRO A 170 0.26 21.59 -0.10
CA PRO A 170 0.90 22.57 0.78
C PRO A 170 2.40 22.31 0.92
N SER A 171 3.21 23.32 0.66
CA SER A 171 4.64 23.26 0.91
C SER A 171 4.88 23.28 2.41
N THR A 172 5.11 22.12 2.97
CA THR A 172 5.41 21.95 4.39
C THR A 172 6.83 21.39 4.52
N PRO A 173 7.68 21.97 5.38
CA PRO A 173 8.99 21.41 5.63
C PRO A 173 8.86 19.96 6.08
N PHE A 174 9.67 19.07 5.48
CA PHE A 174 9.65 17.68 5.87
C PHE A 174 10.14 17.51 7.31
N ILE A 175 9.30 16.97 8.18
CA ILE A 175 9.63 16.73 9.58
C ILE A 175 10.55 15.51 9.68
N LYS A 176 11.79 15.75 10.08
CA LYS A 176 12.71 14.67 10.44
C LYS A 176 12.46 14.26 11.88
N ASN A 177 11.72 13.17 12.07
CA ASN A 177 11.58 12.60 13.40
C ASN A 177 12.85 11.83 13.77
N ALA A 178 13.77 12.49 14.47
CA ALA A 178 15.04 11.92 14.89
C ALA A 178 14.94 11.06 16.17
N ASN A 179 13.76 10.99 16.81
CA ASN A 179 13.60 10.31 18.10
C ASN A 179 13.82 8.78 18.04
N PHE A 180 13.78 8.20 16.84
CA PHE A 180 14.04 6.78 16.62
C PHE A 180 15.49 6.47 16.25
N PHE A 181 16.34 7.49 16.08
CA PHE A 181 17.74 7.29 15.77
C PHE A 181 18.58 7.39 17.03
N ILE A 182 19.35 6.36 17.32
CA ILE A 182 20.36 6.38 18.37
C ILE A 182 21.62 7.03 17.76
N ASN A 183 21.89 8.27 18.12
CA ASN A 183 23.04 9.01 17.60
C ASN A 183 24.34 8.69 18.35
N ASP A 184 24.23 8.42 19.66
CA ASP A 184 25.33 8.05 20.52
C ASP A 184 25.28 6.54 20.75
N TYR A 185 25.98 5.77 19.92
CA TYR A 185 26.10 4.35 20.09
C TYR A 185 27.55 3.99 20.46
N ASP A 186 27.70 3.06 21.38
CA ASP A 186 28.99 2.42 21.65
C ASP A 186 29.17 1.22 20.69
N PRO A 187 30.17 1.27 19.78
CA PRO A 187 30.41 0.19 18.82
C PRO A 187 30.83 -1.12 19.49
N TYR A 188 31.20 -1.08 20.79
CA TYR A 188 31.58 -2.25 21.57
C TYR A 188 30.46 -2.80 22.46
N THR A 189 29.25 -2.18 22.38
CA THR A 189 28.07 -2.68 23.09
C THR A 189 27.78 -4.13 22.66
N GLU A 190 27.70 -5.01 23.63
CA GLU A 190 27.34 -6.42 23.37
C GLU A 190 25.91 -6.53 22.87
N VAL A 191 25.75 -7.28 21.78
CA VAL A 191 24.42 -7.53 21.21
C VAL A 191 23.70 -8.58 22.02
N TYR A 192 22.66 -8.17 22.75
CA TYR A 192 21.77 -9.10 23.45
C TYR A 192 20.76 -9.70 22.47
N MET A 193 20.84 -11.01 22.29
CA MET A 193 19.87 -11.78 21.53
C MET A 193 18.80 -12.34 22.46
N GLY A 194 17.56 -11.96 22.26
CA GLY A 194 16.45 -12.54 23.02
C GLY A 194 16.27 -14.05 22.76
N PRO A 195 15.55 -14.79 23.63
CA PRO A 195 15.45 -16.24 23.55
C PRO A 195 14.75 -16.74 22.27
N ASN A 196 13.99 -15.87 21.59
CA ASN A 196 13.28 -16.20 20.36
C ASN A 196 14.08 -15.85 19.09
N ILE A 197 15.28 -15.27 19.23
CA ILE A 197 16.13 -14.89 18.11
C ILE A 197 17.17 -15.97 17.91
N LYS A 198 17.08 -16.68 16.78
CA LYS A 198 18.10 -17.66 16.41
C LYS A 198 19.32 -16.95 15.84
N PRO A 199 20.55 -17.40 16.16
CA PRO A 199 21.74 -16.85 15.53
C PRO A 199 21.67 -16.95 14.01
N VAL A 200 22.05 -15.87 13.32
CA VAL A 200 22.15 -15.87 11.87
C VAL A 200 23.26 -16.82 11.45
N GLN A 201 22.95 -17.79 10.60
CA GLN A 201 23.97 -18.66 10.01
C GLN A 201 24.87 -17.81 9.11
N ARG A 202 26.14 -17.76 9.45
CA ARG A 202 27.15 -17.09 8.61
C ARG A 202 27.60 -18.07 7.54
N GLY A 203 27.39 -17.71 6.28
CA GLY A 203 27.94 -18.44 5.15
C GLY A 203 29.46 -18.26 5.07
N GLU A 204 30.11 -19.19 4.42
CA GLU A 204 31.51 -19.06 4.06
C GLU A 204 31.70 -17.99 2.97
N LYS A 205 32.93 -17.47 2.83
CA LYS A 205 33.26 -16.56 1.75
C LYS A 205 33.02 -17.23 0.40
N LEU A 206 32.31 -16.54 -0.50
CA LEU A 206 32.07 -17.06 -1.85
C LEU A 206 33.37 -17.48 -2.53
N ALA A 207 33.42 -18.70 -3.04
CA ALA A 207 34.52 -19.19 -3.84
C ALA A 207 34.60 -18.43 -5.17
N LYS A 208 35.82 -18.30 -5.75
CA LYS A 208 35.99 -17.67 -7.07
C LYS A 208 35.23 -18.40 -8.18
N ASN A 209 35.09 -19.71 -8.06
CA ASN A 209 34.33 -20.55 -9.00
C ASN A 209 33.27 -21.31 -8.20
N ILE A 210 32.02 -21.24 -8.64
CA ILE A 210 30.91 -21.99 -8.08
C ILE A 210 30.57 -23.10 -9.06
N GLN A 211 30.62 -24.34 -8.60
CA GLN A 211 30.12 -25.49 -9.37
C GLN A 211 28.84 -25.99 -8.70
N GLY A 212 27.80 -26.20 -9.49
CA GLY A 212 26.53 -26.70 -9.00
C GLY A 212 25.82 -27.53 -10.05
N LYS A 213 24.89 -28.36 -9.59
CA LYS A 213 23.99 -29.13 -10.46
C LYS A 213 22.67 -28.36 -10.57
N MET A 214 22.17 -28.17 -11.80
CA MET A 214 20.86 -27.57 -12.00
C MET A 214 19.79 -28.55 -11.50
N VAL A 215 19.04 -28.15 -10.49
CA VAL A 215 17.99 -28.97 -9.87
C VAL A 215 16.58 -28.52 -10.25
N LEU A 216 16.43 -27.27 -10.73
CA LEU A 216 15.16 -26.69 -11.14
C LEU A 216 15.38 -25.74 -12.30
N LYS A 217 14.56 -25.84 -13.32
CA LYS A 217 14.43 -24.87 -14.42
C LYS A 217 13.00 -24.35 -14.44
N VAL A 218 12.83 -23.05 -14.36
CA VAL A 218 11.52 -22.38 -14.41
C VAL A 218 11.35 -21.65 -15.74
N GLY A 219 10.12 -21.30 -16.09
CA GLY A 219 9.81 -20.47 -17.26
C GLY A 219 10.01 -18.99 -17.00
N ASP A 220 9.45 -18.16 -17.88
CA ASP A 220 9.49 -16.70 -17.78
C ASP A 220 8.53 -16.17 -16.70
N ASN A 221 8.69 -14.89 -16.36
CA ASN A 221 7.81 -14.14 -15.43
C ASN A 221 7.75 -14.72 -14.00
N ILE A 222 8.83 -15.32 -13.52
CA ILE A 222 8.93 -15.77 -12.14
C ILE A 222 9.22 -14.59 -11.23
N SER A 223 8.25 -14.25 -10.39
CA SER A 223 8.39 -13.18 -9.38
C SER A 223 8.96 -13.71 -8.06
N THR A 224 9.37 -12.81 -7.19
CA THR A 224 9.79 -13.14 -5.81
C THR A 224 8.69 -13.85 -5.02
N ASP A 225 7.41 -13.57 -5.30
CA ASP A 225 6.28 -14.23 -4.63
C ASP A 225 6.14 -15.72 -5.01
N HIS A 226 6.68 -16.14 -6.17
CA HIS A 226 6.78 -17.56 -6.53
C HIS A 226 7.88 -18.29 -5.75
N ILE A 227 8.96 -17.57 -5.42
CA ILE A 227 10.11 -18.13 -4.70
C ILE A 227 9.84 -18.14 -3.20
N VAL A 228 9.36 -17.01 -2.67
CA VAL A 228 9.04 -16.79 -1.26
C VAL A 228 7.65 -16.17 -1.17
N PRO A 229 6.58 -16.96 -1.16
CA PRO A 229 5.22 -16.45 -1.11
C PRO A 229 5.00 -15.52 0.07
N SER A 230 4.34 -14.38 -0.16
CA SER A 230 4.10 -13.34 0.84
C SER A 230 2.62 -13.21 1.21
N ASP A 231 1.87 -14.31 1.16
CA ASP A 231 0.52 -14.33 1.69
C ASP A 231 0.50 -14.41 3.23
N SER A 232 -0.64 -14.08 3.80
CA SER A 232 -0.82 -14.02 5.26
C SER A 232 -0.69 -15.37 5.96
N LYS A 233 -0.85 -16.49 5.24
CA LYS A 233 -0.73 -17.85 5.81
C LYS A 233 0.73 -18.28 5.95
N LEU A 234 1.56 -17.89 5.01
CA LEU A 234 2.96 -18.30 4.97
C LEU A 234 3.88 -17.32 5.71
N LEU A 235 3.44 -16.09 5.92
CA LEU A 235 4.24 -15.07 6.60
C LEU A 235 4.75 -15.50 7.98
N PRO A 236 3.97 -16.16 8.86
CA PRO A 236 4.45 -16.61 10.16
C PRO A 236 5.59 -17.63 10.07
N TYR A 237 5.71 -18.36 8.97
CA TYR A 237 6.74 -19.37 8.77
C TYR A 237 8.06 -18.80 8.22
N ARG A 238 8.04 -17.56 7.74
CA ARG A 238 9.23 -16.90 7.16
C ARG A 238 10.20 -16.37 8.21
N SER A 239 9.75 -16.18 9.43
CA SER A 239 10.55 -15.65 10.55
C SER A 239 11.21 -16.74 11.39
N ASN A 240 11.03 -18.01 11.02
CA ASN A 240 11.56 -19.16 11.77
C ASN A 240 12.71 -19.85 11.03
#